data_38dfff1ecef857ea7ac0a3ccb781a495
#
_entry.id   38dfff1ecef857ea7ac0a3ccb781a495
#
_cell.length_a   1.000
_cell.length_b   1.000
_cell.length_c   1.000
_cell.angle_alpha   90.00
_cell.angle_beta   90.00
_cell.angle_gamma   90.00
#
_symmetry.space_group_name_H-M   'P 1'
#
loop_
_entity.id
_entity.type
_entity.pdbx_description
1 polymer ?
#
loop_
_entity_poly.entity_id
_entity_poly.type
_entity_poly.pdbx_seq_one_letter_code
_entity_poly.pdbx_strand_id
1 'polypeptide(L)'
;METGYKGTDRMITGIVFGVITFWLFAQAMVNVVPAVQSDLGISMGTLNIAINVTALFSGMFIVAAGGLADKAGRKKIAYIGFVLSIIGSLCLVLAEGAPLLIAGRIIQGLSAACIMPSTIALIKAYFEGKERQRALSFWSIGSWGGSGVASFAGGVIATNLGWKWIFIFSIIFAVLGMFLLKDTPESKQESSGSFQFDFAGLSIFIVTMLALNIFITYGASFGWLSLQTLGILAVILAGLMIFVKVETGKKVVLIDFTLFKNKPYAGATASNFLLNGIAGTLVVANTYVQVGRGFTSFQSGMLSLGYLVAVLAMIRVGEKILQRVGAKKPMIWGALITTSGVAMMGLTFLPDITYTAVVFVGFALFGLGLGIYATPSTDTSVSNAPSDKVGQAAGVYKMASSLGGAFGVAISAAVYGSAAASGNLEFAATLGILVNVAFGILSIISIITLVPDSAGKARISEKAGVAVSD
;
A
#
# COMPACT_ATOMS: atom_id res chain seq x y z
N MET A 1 29.73 7.81 4.67
CA MET A 1 28.77 8.88 4.32
C MET A 1 29.43 10.24 4.56
N GLU A 2 29.96 10.82 3.52
CA GLU A 2 30.71 12.10 3.60
C GLU A 2 29.87 13.32 3.20
N THR A 3 28.61 13.34 3.38
CA THR A 3 27.85 14.57 3.16
C THR A 3 27.14 14.91 4.47
N GLY A 4 27.55 16.00 5.11
CA GLY A 4 26.85 16.61 6.25
C GLY A 4 25.46 17.12 5.85
N TYR A 5 24.86 16.55 4.78
CA TYR A 5 23.54 16.89 4.29
C TYR A 5 22.47 16.34 5.23
N LYS A 6 21.66 17.23 5.75
CA LYS A 6 20.45 16.91 6.51
C LYS A 6 19.24 17.07 5.60
N GLY A 7 18.27 16.16 5.74
CA GLY A 7 17.02 16.24 4.98
C GLY A 7 16.28 17.57 5.22
N THR A 8 15.63 18.07 4.18
CA THR A 8 14.92 19.35 4.20
C THR A 8 13.42 19.17 3.92
N ASP A 9 12.61 20.15 4.28
CA ASP A 9 11.17 20.15 3.95
C ASP A 9 10.94 20.14 2.43
N ARG A 10 11.84 20.75 1.66
CA ARG A 10 11.82 20.68 0.20
C ARG A 10 11.95 19.24 -0.30
N MET A 11 12.85 18.45 0.32
CA MET A 11 13.01 17.02 0.01
C MET A 11 11.73 16.24 0.37
N ILE A 12 11.13 16.50 1.55
CA ILE A 12 9.87 15.85 1.96
C ILE A 12 8.77 16.13 0.94
N THR A 13 8.60 17.40 0.54
CA THR A 13 7.58 17.80 -0.44
C THR A 13 7.80 17.12 -1.78
N GLY A 14 9.04 17.05 -2.26
CA GLY A 14 9.38 16.33 -3.50
C GLY A 14 9.04 14.83 -3.44
N ILE A 15 9.34 14.21 -2.31
CA ILE A 15 8.96 12.81 -2.05
C ILE A 15 7.44 12.62 -2.05
N VAL A 16 6.70 13.50 -1.37
CA VAL A 16 5.23 13.45 -1.30
C VAL A 16 4.62 13.58 -2.69
N PHE A 17 5.13 14.46 -3.54
CA PHE A 17 4.68 14.58 -4.92
C PHE A 17 4.89 13.27 -5.70
N GLY A 18 6.02 12.59 -5.51
CA GLY A 18 6.26 11.28 -6.10
C GLY A 18 5.23 10.23 -5.64
N VAL A 19 4.96 10.18 -4.34
CA VAL A 19 3.98 9.24 -3.78
C VAL A 19 2.56 9.51 -4.30
N ILE A 20 2.19 10.78 -4.45
CA ILE A 20 0.89 11.20 -4.98
C ILE A 20 0.71 10.79 -6.44
N THR A 21 1.76 10.77 -7.27
CA THR A 21 1.63 10.36 -8.68
C THR A 21 1.03 8.96 -8.84
N PHE A 22 1.27 8.07 -7.90
CA PHE A 22 0.67 6.74 -7.88
C PHE A 22 -0.67 6.72 -7.14
N TRP A 23 -0.67 7.11 -5.86
CA TRP A 23 -1.84 6.91 -5.01
C TRP A 23 -3.02 7.82 -5.35
N LEU A 24 -2.77 9.05 -5.78
CA LEU A 24 -3.83 9.96 -6.19
C LEU A 24 -4.19 9.77 -7.68
N PHE A 25 -3.20 9.84 -8.56
CA PHE A 25 -3.49 9.91 -9.98
C PHE A 25 -3.63 8.53 -10.63
N ALA A 26 -2.68 7.62 -10.43
CA ALA A 26 -2.79 6.30 -11.04
C ALA A 26 -3.99 5.50 -10.50
N GLN A 27 -4.32 5.64 -9.22
CA GLN A 27 -5.48 4.97 -8.61
C GLN A 27 -6.82 5.64 -8.96
N ALA A 28 -6.83 6.92 -9.33
CA ALA A 28 -8.05 7.62 -9.73
C ALA A 28 -8.73 7.01 -10.96
N MET A 29 -8.00 6.24 -11.78
CA MET A 29 -8.56 5.55 -12.95
C MET A 29 -9.77 4.66 -12.60
N VAL A 30 -9.79 4.05 -11.41
CA VAL A 30 -10.91 3.21 -10.95
C VAL A 30 -12.23 3.99 -10.92
N ASN A 31 -12.16 5.30 -10.65
CA ASN A 31 -13.35 6.14 -10.48
C ASN A 31 -13.83 6.79 -11.78
N VAL A 32 -13.03 6.69 -12.86
CA VAL A 32 -13.33 7.33 -14.16
C VAL A 32 -13.56 6.31 -15.26
N VAL A 33 -13.76 5.04 -14.90
CA VAL A 33 -14.00 3.94 -15.83
C VAL A 33 -15.09 4.25 -16.86
N PRO A 34 -16.28 4.78 -16.49
CA PRO A 34 -17.32 5.08 -17.47
C PRO A 34 -16.91 6.14 -18.49
N ALA A 35 -16.18 7.18 -18.04
CA ALA A 35 -15.69 8.24 -18.92
C ALA A 35 -14.64 7.72 -19.91
N VAL A 36 -13.71 6.88 -19.45
CA VAL A 36 -12.69 6.24 -20.30
C VAL A 36 -13.34 5.28 -21.30
N GLN A 37 -14.32 4.50 -20.85
CA GLN A 37 -15.08 3.58 -21.71
C GLN A 37 -15.78 4.30 -22.84
N SER A 38 -16.46 5.38 -22.52
CA SER A 38 -17.19 6.20 -23.48
C SER A 38 -16.26 6.89 -24.49
N ASP A 39 -15.12 7.41 -24.01
CA ASP A 39 -14.16 8.16 -24.84
C ASP A 39 -13.38 7.24 -25.79
N LEU A 40 -12.94 6.08 -25.32
CA LEU A 40 -12.09 5.15 -26.08
C LEU A 40 -12.86 4.02 -26.76
N GLY A 41 -14.15 3.85 -26.52
CA GLY A 41 -14.97 2.77 -27.09
C GLY A 41 -14.52 1.35 -26.76
N ILE A 42 -13.83 1.15 -25.61
CA ILE A 42 -13.26 -0.15 -25.21
C ILE A 42 -14.16 -0.91 -24.25
N SER A 43 -14.03 -2.23 -24.25
CA SER A 43 -14.86 -3.11 -23.38
C SER A 43 -14.53 -2.93 -21.90
N MET A 44 -15.51 -3.18 -21.02
CA MET A 44 -15.31 -3.21 -19.57
C MET A 44 -14.25 -4.22 -19.15
N GLY A 45 -14.18 -5.39 -19.82
CA GLY A 45 -13.15 -6.40 -19.58
C GLY A 45 -11.74 -5.85 -19.82
N THR A 46 -11.55 -5.10 -20.90
CA THR A 46 -10.26 -4.44 -21.21
C THR A 46 -9.90 -3.39 -20.17
N LEU A 47 -10.88 -2.60 -19.69
CA LEU A 47 -10.66 -1.61 -18.65
C LEU A 47 -10.26 -2.26 -17.32
N ASN A 48 -10.89 -3.36 -16.94
CA ASN A 48 -10.52 -4.12 -15.75
C ASN A 48 -9.08 -4.65 -15.83
N ILE A 49 -8.64 -5.11 -17.02
CA ILE A 49 -7.24 -5.49 -17.26
C ILE A 49 -6.34 -4.26 -17.03
N ALA A 50 -6.65 -3.12 -17.63
CA ALA A 50 -5.87 -1.89 -17.48
C ALA A 50 -5.76 -1.41 -16.02
N ILE A 51 -6.81 -1.56 -15.22
CA ILE A 51 -6.79 -1.23 -13.79
C ILE A 51 -5.88 -2.19 -13.03
N ASN A 52 -6.09 -3.49 -13.20
CA ASN A 52 -5.41 -4.53 -12.43
C ASN A 52 -3.91 -4.61 -12.75
N VAL A 53 -3.53 -4.39 -14.00
CA VAL A 53 -2.12 -4.51 -14.45
C VAL A 53 -1.19 -3.51 -13.73
N THR A 54 -1.68 -2.35 -13.34
CA THR A 54 -0.88 -1.36 -12.59
C THR A 54 -0.51 -1.89 -11.20
N ALA A 55 -1.47 -2.40 -10.46
CA ALA A 55 -1.22 -2.99 -9.14
C ALA A 55 -0.34 -4.25 -9.24
N LEU A 56 -0.56 -5.07 -10.26
CA LEU A 56 0.21 -6.27 -10.52
C LEU A 56 1.68 -5.93 -10.78
N PHE A 57 1.98 -5.04 -11.71
CA PHE A 57 3.37 -4.66 -12.02
C PHE A 57 4.03 -3.92 -10.86
N SER A 58 3.30 -3.10 -10.12
CA SER A 58 3.81 -2.52 -8.89
C SER A 58 4.20 -3.60 -7.88
N GLY A 59 3.31 -4.55 -7.60
CA GLY A 59 3.56 -5.64 -6.64
C GLY A 59 4.72 -6.55 -7.03
N MET A 60 4.82 -6.92 -8.31
CA MET A 60 5.89 -7.80 -8.83
C MET A 60 7.28 -7.17 -8.74
N PHE A 61 7.39 -5.88 -8.98
CA PHE A 61 8.70 -5.23 -9.13
C PHE A 61 9.13 -4.40 -7.91
N ILE A 62 8.26 -4.17 -6.92
CA ILE A 62 8.55 -3.27 -5.80
C ILE A 62 9.74 -3.72 -4.93
N VAL A 63 9.90 -5.01 -4.72
CA VAL A 63 11.03 -5.57 -3.95
C VAL A 63 12.32 -5.47 -4.75
N ALA A 64 12.26 -5.84 -6.03
CA ALA A 64 13.38 -5.74 -6.95
C ALA A 64 13.88 -4.30 -7.09
N ALA A 65 12.96 -3.34 -7.27
CA ALA A 65 13.28 -1.93 -7.36
C ALA A 65 13.85 -1.36 -6.04
N GLY A 66 13.36 -1.86 -4.90
CA GLY A 66 13.91 -1.51 -3.58
C GLY A 66 15.35 -1.98 -3.40
N GLY A 67 15.65 -3.22 -3.74
CA GLY A 67 17.01 -3.76 -3.74
C GLY A 67 17.94 -3.06 -4.75
N LEU A 68 17.38 -2.69 -5.91
CA LEU A 68 18.10 -1.91 -6.92
C LEU A 68 18.40 -0.51 -6.43
N ALA A 69 17.48 0.12 -5.69
CA ALA A 69 17.69 1.44 -5.10
C ALA A 69 18.85 1.44 -4.08
N ASP A 70 18.96 0.42 -3.24
CA ASP A 70 20.07 0.31 -2.30
C ASP A 70 21.41 0.18 -3.01
N LYS A 71 21.49 -0.55 -4.13
CA LYS A 71 22.73 -0.82 -4.87
C LYS A 71 23.09 0.27 -5.90
N ALA A 72 22.13 0.70 -6.70
CA ALA A 72 22.35 1.61 -7.83
C ALA A 72 22.23 3.09 -7.45
N GLY A 73 21.55 3.36 -6.32
CA GLY A 73 21.30 4.72 -5.82
C GLY A 73 19.81 4.98 -5.60
N ARG A 74 19.48 5.43 -4.41
CA ARG A 74 18.10 5.65 -3.98
C ARG A 74 17.44 6.82 -4.70
N LYS A 75 18.18 7.94 -4.87
CA LYS A 75 17.71 9.08 -5.66
C LYS A 75 17.57 8.69 -7.13
N LYS A 76 18.54 7.98 -7.69
CA LYS A 76 18.53 7.55 -9.10
C LYS A 76 17.30 6.70 -9.41
N ILE A 77 16.97 5.72 -8.57
CA ILE A 77 15.79 4.86 -8.77
C ILE A 77 14.49 5.66 -8.57
N ALA A 78 14.43 6.59 -7.60
CA ALA A 78 13.30 7.51 -7.48
C ALA A 78 13.09 8.34 -8.76
N TYR A 79 14.16 8.87 -9.34
CA TYR A 79 14.11 9.64 -10.61
C TYR A 79 13.66 8.77 -11.79
N ILE A 80 14.15 7.53 -11.90
CA ILE A 80 13.64 6.57 -12.89
C ILE A 80 12.12 6.38 -12.70
N GLY A 81 11.67 6.23 -11.45
CA GLY A 81 10.26 6.16 -11.13
C GLY A 81 9.45 7.38 -11.58
N PHE A 82 9.96 8.60 -11.36
CA PHE A 82 9.31 9.82 -11.83
C PHE A 82 9.23 9.86 -13.37
N VAL A 83 10.32 9.53 -14.06
CA VAL A 83 10.34 9.48 -15.53
C VAL A 83 9.34 8.45 -16.06
N LEU A 84 9.28 7.27 -15.44
CA LEU A 84 8.27 6.26 -15.78
C LEU A 84 6.85 6.77 -15.51
N SER A 85 6.62 7.53 -14.42
CA SER A 85 5.31 8.16 -14.15
C SER A 85 4.90 9.12 -15.27
N ILE A 86 5.85 9.94 -15.72
CA ILE A 86 5.63 10.88 -16.83
C ILE A 86 5.30 10.12 -18.12
N ILE A 87 6.11 9.13 -18.49
CA ILE A 87 5.90 8.33 -19.71
C ILE A 87 4.57 7.58 -19.64
N GLY A 88 4.28 6.90 -18.54
CA GLY A 88 3.02 6.18 -18.36
C GLY A 88 1.80 7.10 -18.44
N SER A 89 1.88 8.28 -17.81
CA SER A 89 0.81 9.28 -17.87
C SER A 89 0.65 9.88 -19.26
N LEU A 90 1.74 10.12 -20.00
CA LEU A 90 1.69 10.54 -21.41
C LEU A 90 1.01 9.50 -22.30
N CYS A 91 1.32 8.21 -22.11
CA CYS A 91 0.64 7.13 -22.83
C CYS A 91 -0.88 7.18 -22.60
N LEU A 92 -1.33 7.49 -21.38
CA LEU A 92 -2.76 7.60 -21.06
C LEU A 92 -3.41 8.85 -21.67
N VAL A 93 -2.72 9.98 -21.65
CA VAL A 93 -3.20 11.23 -22.28
C VAL A 93 -3.35 11.08 -23.79
N LEU A 94 -2.41 10.36 -24.42
CA LEU A 94 -2.37 10.12 -25.87
C LEU A 94 -3.15 8.87 -26.29
N ALA A 95 -3.75 8.14 -25.34
CA ALA A 95 -4.46 6.91 -25.68
C ALA A 95 -5.69 7.19 -26.54
N GLU A 96 -5.76 6.47 -27.66
CA GLU A 96 -6.91 6.40 -28.58
C GLU A 96 -7.53 4.98 -28.57
N GLY A 97 -7.01 4.06 -27.74
CA GLY A 97 -7.48 2.69 -27.62
C GLY A 97 -6.73 1.87 -26.58
N ALA A 98 -7.10 0.59 -26.49
CA ALA A 98 -6.63 -0.33 -25.46
C ALA A 98 -5.10 -0.52 -25.41
N PRO A 99 -4.35 -0.67 -26.52
CA PRO A 99 -2.92 -1.01 -26.42
C PRO A 99 -2.11 0.05 -25.67
N LEU A 100 -2.28 1.33 -26.02
CA LEU A 100 -1.53 2.43 -25.40
C LEU A 100 -2.01 2.68 -23.96
N LEU A 101 -3.31 2.49 -23.70
CA LEU A 101 -3.88 2.55 -22.36
C LEU A 101 -3.23 1.49 -21.45
N ILE A 102 -3.20 0.23 -21.86
CA ILE A 102 -2.62 -0.87 -21.07
C ILE A 102 -1.11 -0.69 -20.90
N ALA A 103 -0.38 -0.30 -21.94
CA ALA A 103 1.05 -0.02 -21.86
C ALA A 103 1.35 1.10 -20.85
N GLY A 104 0.60 2.20 -20.88
CA GLY A 104 0.72 3.28 -19.91
C GLY A 104 0.47 2.81 -18.47
N ARG A 105 -0.51 1.94 -18.26
CA ARG A 105 -0.84 1.37 -16.94
C ARG A 105 0.25 0.43 -16.42
N ILE A 106 0.88 -0.36 -17.29
CA ILE A 106 2.06 -1.16 -16.93
C ILE A 106 3.19 -0.25 -16.46
N ILE A 107 3.50 0.79 -17.24
CA ILE A 107 4.56 1.74 -16.93
C ILE A 107 4.28 2.47 -15.61
N GLN A 108 3.04 2.86 -15.32
CA GLN A 108 2.65 3.45 -14.03
C GLN A 108 2.88 2.48 -12.87
N GLY A 109 2.64 1.17 -13.05
CA GLY A 109 2.94 0.16 -12.05
C GLY A 109 4.44 0.05 -11.76
N LEU A 110 5.27 0.05 -12.79
CA LEU A 110 6.73 0.07 -12.66
C LEU A 110 7.24 1.36 -11.99
N SER A 111 6.63 2.50 -12.33
CA SER A 111 6.90 3.78 -11.66
C SER A 111 6.69 3.68 -10.15
N ALA A 112 5.54 3.16 -9.73
CA ALA A 112 5.21 2.98 -8.31
C ALA A 112 6.21 2.05 -7.62
N ALA A 113 6.60 0.95 -8.29
CA ALA A 113 7.61 0.03 -7.78
C ALA A 113 8.95 0.72 -7.50
N CYS A 114 9.34 1.70 -8.33
CA CYS A 114 10.57 2.48 -8.13
C CYS A 114 10.41 3.57 -7.05
N ILE A 115 9.32 4.33 -7.06
CA ILE A 115 9.14 5.50 -6.17
C ILE A 115 8.93 5.05 -4.72
N MET A 116 8.11 4.05 -4.46
CA MET A 116 7.69 3.71 -3.10
C MET A 116 8.85 3.32 -2.18
N PRO A 117 9.67 2.29 -2.49
CA PRO A 117 10.74 1.88 -1.61
C PRO A 117 11.92 2.86 -1.59
N SER A 118 12.25 3.47 -2.73
CA SER A 118 13.38 4.40 -2.82
C SER A 118 13.15 5.68 -2.03
N THR A 119 11.93 6.22 -2.01
CA THR A 119 11.58 7.41 -1.24
C THR A 119 11.60 7.14 0.27
N ILE A 120 11.12 5.98 0.72
CA ILE A 120 11.27 5.55 2.13
C ILE A 120 12.75 5.42 2.49
N ALA A 121 13.55 4.81 1.63
CA ALA A 121 14.98 4.63 1.87
C ALA A 121 15.74 5.97 1.90
N LEU A 122 15.35 6.95 1.07
CA LEU A 122 15.87 8.31 1.11
C LEU A 122 15.52 9.01 2.44
N ILE A 123 14.28 8.85 2.93
CA ILE A 123 13.90 9.42 4.24
C ILE A 123 14.79 8.84 5.34
N LYS A 124 15.03 7.53 5.35
CA LYS A 124 15.91 6.92 6.36
C LYS A 124 17.35 7.38 6.23
N ALA A 125 17.83 7.67 5.02
CA ALA A 125 19.21 8.10 4.78
C ALA A 125 19.50 9.51 5.31
N TYR A 126 18.50 10.41 5.27
CA TYR A 126 18.73 11.84 5.52
C TYR A 126 17.97 12.41 6.72
N PHE A 127 17.12 11.63 7.36
CA PHE A 127 16.37 12.04 8.55
C PHE A 127 16.56 11.03 9.70
N GLU A 128 16.71 11.54 10.91
CA GLU A 128 16.88 10.72 12.11
C GLU A 128 15.81 11.04 13.18
N GLY A 129 15.62 10.12 14.10
CA GLY A 129 14.76 10.30 15.28
C GLY A 129 13.38 10.88 14.93
N LYS A 130 13.01 11.97 15.60
CA LYS A 130 11.71 12.65 15.42
C LYS A 130 11.52 13.24 14.03
N GLU A 131 12.59 13.75 13.40
CA GLU A 131 12.53 14.30 12.05
C GLU A 131 12.22 13.22 11.01
N ARG A 132 12.77 12.02 11.17
CA ARG A 132 12.41 10.88 10.32
C ARG A 132 10.93 10.50 10.49
N GLN A 133 10.44 10.44 11.72
CA GLN A 133 9.04 10.14 12.00
C GLN A 133 8.10 11.19 11.37
N ARG A 134 8.50 12.47 11.43
CA ARG A 134 7.80 13.55 10.75
C ARG A 134 7.80 13.37 9.23
N ALA A 135 8.95 13.09 8.62
CA ALA A 135 9.05 12.86 7.18
C ALA A 135 8.22 11.65 6.71
N LEU A 136 8.25 10.54 7.47
CA LEU A 136 7.43 9.36 7.21
C LEU A 136 5.93 9.63 7.38
N SER A 137 5.54 10.54 8.27
CA SER A 137 4.15 10.93 8.42
C SER A 137 3.64 11.68 7.18
N PHE A 138 4.41 12.60 6.61
CA PHE A 138 4.05 13.25 5.35
C PHE A 138 4.02 12.25 4.18
N TRP A 139 4.98 11.32 4.13
CA TRP A 139 4.96 10.21 3.18
C TRP A 139 3.69 9.36 3.32
N SER A 140 3.28 9.08 4.56
CA SER A 140 2.07 8.31 4.86
C SER A 140 0.78 9.05 4.43
N ILE A 141 0.74 10.38 4.54
CA ILE A 141 -0.38 11.20 4.01
C ILE A 141 -0.53 10.95 2.50
N GLY A 142 0.56 10.99 1.74
CA GLY A 142 0.54 10.68 0.31
C GLY A 142 0.12 9.24 0.00
N SER A 143 0.57 8.27 0.80
CA SER A 143 0.34 6.85 0.56
C SER A 143 -1.04 6.36 1.03
N TRP A 144 -1.43 6.64 2.27
CA TRP A 144 -2.70 6.16 2.85
C TRP A 144 -3.87 7.10 2.56
N GLY A 145 -3.62 8.42 2.54
CA GLY A 145 -4.62 9.42 2.22
C GLY A 145 -4.86 9.59 0.73
N GLY A 146 -3.83 9.37 -0.09
CA GLY A 146 -3.90 9.58 -1.55
C GLY A 146 -4.99 8.74 -2.23
N SER A 147 -5.18 7.49 -1.82
CA SER A 147 -6.21 6.62 -2.39
C SER A 147 -7.63 7.11 -2.12
N GLY A 148 -7.88 7.68 -0.94
CA GLY A 148 -9.18 8.24 -0.60
C GLY A 148 -9.44 9.57 -1.31
N VAL A 149 -8.43 10.46 -1.37
CA VAL A 149 -8.51 11.71 -2.13
C VAL A 149 -8.67 11.44 -3.62
N ALA A 150 -8.08 10.35 -4.14
CA ALA A 150 -8.17 9.97 -5.55
C ALA A 150 -9.61 9.83 -6.04
N SER A 151 -10.49 9.26 -5.22
CA SER A 151 -11.90 9.08 -5.58
C SER A 151 -12.60 10.42 -5.78
N PHE A 152 -12.41 11.35 -4.86
CA PHE A 152 -13.03 12.68 -4.94
C PHE A 152 -12.37 13.56 -6.02
N ALA A 153 -11.04 13.72 -5.96
CA ALA A 153 -10.32 14.56 -6.92
C ALA A 153 -10.43 14.03 -8.36
N GLY A 154 -10.33 12.71 -8.53
CA GLY A 154 -10.48 12.07 -9.85
C GLY A 154 -11.86 12.32 -10.45
N GLY A 155 -12.92 12.20 -9.64
CA GLY A 155 -14.30 12.49 -10.07
C GLY A 155 -14.48 13.96 -10.47
N VAL A 156 -14.03 14.91 -9.62
CA VAL A 156 -14.13 16.36 -9.89
C VAL A 156 -13.34 16.74 -11.15
N ILE A 157 -12.11 16.26 -11.29
CA ILE A 157 -11.28 16.55 -12.48
C ILE A 157 -11.94 15.96 -13.75
N ALA A 158 -12.37 14.71 -13.70
CA ALA A 158 -12.96 14.04 -14.85
C ALA A 158 -14.25 14.73 -15.32
N THR A 159 -15.09 15.18 -14.38
CA THR A 159 -16.36 15.84 -14.70
C THR A 159 -16.16 17.23 -15.31
N ASN A 160 -15.20 18.01 -14.83
CA ASN A 160 -15.02 19.41 -15.24
C ASN A 160 -14.01 19.61 -16.35
N LEU A 161 -12.98 18.78 -16.43
CA LEU A 161 -11.86 18.93 -17.39
C LEU A 161 -11.70 17.72 -18.31
N GLY A 162 -12.29 16.58 -17.97
CA GLY A 162 -12.10 15.32 -18.65
C GLY A 162 -11.04 14.42 -17.95
N TRP A 163 -11.19 13.10 -18.12
CA TRP A 163 -10.37 12.11 -17.41
C TRP A 163 -8.87 12.19 -17.72
N LYS A 164 -8.47 12.65 -18.92
CA LYS A 164 -7.06 12.80 -19.32
C LYS A 164 -6.30 13.80 -18.45
N TRP A 165 -6.99 14.82 -17.92
CA TRP A 165 -6.38 15.82 -17.05
C TRP A 165 -5.84 15.26 -15.73
N ILE A 166 -6.37 14.15 -15.24
CA ILE A 166 -5.82 13.44 -14.09
C ILE A 166 -4.35 13.09 -14.32
N PHE A 167 -4.04 12.60 -15.53
CA PHE A 167 -2.70 12.19 -15.91
C PHE A 167 -1.80 13.37 -16.29
N ILE A 168 -2.36 14.46 -16.78
CA ILE A 168 -1.63 15.73 -16.97
C ILE A 168 -1.18 16.28 -15.62
N PHE A 169 -2.04 16.29 -14.60
CA PHE A 169 -1.64 16.67 -13.25
C PHE A 169 -0.58 15.72 -12.68
N SER A 170 -0.67 14.42 -12.94
CA SER A 170 0.36 13.46 -12.56
C SER A 170 1.74 13.84 -13.13
N ILE A 171 1.80 14.23 -14.39
CA ILE A 171 3.04 14.70 -15.04
C ILE A 171 3.59 15.93 -14.32
N ILE A 172 2.74 16.93 -14.06
CA ILE A 172 3.14 18.16 -13.36
C ILE A 172 3.72 17.84 -11.98
N PHE A 173 3.04 16.98 -11.21
CA PHE A 173 3.51 16.58 -9.88
C PHE A 173 4.82 15.78 -9.94
N ALA A 174 4.99 14.92 -10.95
CA ALA A 174 6.24 14.20 -11.15
C ALA A 174 7.42 15.15 -11.47
N VAL A 175 7.21 16.11 -12.37
CA VAL A 175 8.23 17.12 -12.71
C VAL A 175 8.58 17.98 -11.50
N LEU A 176 7.58 18.46 -10.75
CA LEU A 176 7.80 19.22 -9.51
C LEU A 176 8.56 18.39 -8.48
N GLY A 177 8.21 17.11 -8.32
CA GLY A 177 8.91 16.18 -7.42
C GLY A 177 10.39 16.04 -7.79
N MET A 178 10.71 15.85 -9.08
CA MET A 178 12.09 15.81 -9.57
C MET A 178 12.82 17.11 -9.29
N PHE A 179 12.20 18.25 -9.57
CA PHE A 179 12.79 19.57 -9.35
C PHE A 179 13.10 19.82 -7.86
N LEU A 180 12.20 19.42 -6.96
CA LEU A 180 12.39 19.59 -5.52
C LEU A 180 13.48 18.67 -4.96
N LEU A 181 13.68 17.50 -5.56
CA LEU A 181 14.70 16.54 -5.14
C LEU A 181 16.07 16.77 -5.79
N LYS A 182 16.22 17.75 -6.69
CA LYS A 182 17.45 17.92 -7.48
C LYS A 182 18.71 18.09 -6.63
N ASP A 183 18.62 18.83 -5.54
CA ASP A 183 19.74 19.15 -4.65
C ASP A 183 19.99 18.09 -3.56
N THR A 184 19.15 17.03 -3.49
CA THR A 184 19.35 15.90 -2.59
C THR A 184 20.53 15.08 -3.09
N PRO A 185 21.56 14.81 -2.28
CA PRO A 185 22.68 13.97 -2.69
C PRO A 185 22.24 12.54 -3.02
N GLU A 186 23.05 11.78 -3.73
CA GLU A 186 22.81 10.36 -3.93
C GLU A 186 23.12 9.58 -2.66
N SER A 187 22.31 8.58 -2.37
CA SER A 187 22.51 7.64 -1.27
C SER A 187 22.43 6.22 -1.80
N LYS A 188 23.48 5.44 -1.60
CA LYS A 188 23.56 4.03 -1.99
C LYS A 188 24.37 3.25 -0.98
N GLN A 189 24.27 1.92 -1.02
CA GLN A 189 25.15 1.02 -0.28
C GLN A 189 26.58 1.14 -0.82
N GLU A 190 27.56 1.28 0.07
CA GLU A 190 28.97 1.11 -0.30
C GLU A 190 29.23 -0.39 -0.51
N SER A 191 29.26 -0.84 -1.74
CA SER A 191 29.58 -2.23 -2.07
C SER A 191 30.96 -2.28 -2.73
N SER A 192 31.84 -3.11 -2.18
CA SER A 192 33.18 -3.39 -2.73
C SER A 192 33.18 -4.46 -3.84
N GLY A 193 32.04 -4.72 -4.51
CA GLY A 193 31.92 -5.77 -5.52
C GLY A 193 31.15 -5.35 -6.76
N SER A 194 31.22 -6.19 -7.83
CA SER A 194 30.42 -6.01 -9.05
C SER A 194 28.93 -6.03 -8.74
N PHE A 195 28.16 -5.21 -9.45
CA PHE A 195 26.70 -5.22 -9.39
C PHE A 195 26.17 -6.61 -9.78
N GLN A 196 25.58 -7.31 -8.83
CA GLN A 196 24.90 -8.60 -9.05
C GLN A 196 23.43 -8.45 -8.71
N PHE A 197 22.57 -8.94 -9.59
CA PHE A 197 21.11 -8.91 -9.44
C PHE A 197 20.52 -10.31 -9.60
N ASP A 198 19.60 -10.69 -8.76
CA ASP A 198 18.98 -12.01 -8.78
C ASP A 198 17.85 -12.10 -9.81
N PHE A 199 18.22 -12.30 -11.08
CA PHE A 199 17.24 -12.52 -12.15
C PHE A 199 16.44 -13.81 -11.99
N ALA A 200 17.03 -14.85 -11.43
CA ALA A 200 16.33 -16.14 -11.25
C ALA A 200 15.27 -16.03 -10.16
N GLY A 201 15.61 -15.45 -8.99
CA GLY A 201 14.63 -15.16 -7.92
C GLY A 201 13.52 -14.25 -8.42
N LEU A 202 13.86 -13.18 -9.16
CA LEU A 202 12.85 -12.30 -9.76
C LEU A 202 11.93 -13.03 -10.73
N SER A 203 12.44 -13.90 -11.60
CA SER A 203 11.61 -14.63 -12.57
C SER A 203 10.63 -15.57 -11.87
N ILE A 204 11.10 -16.35 -10.87
CA ILE A 204 10.24 -17.22 -10.08
C ILE A 204 9.19 -16.42 -9.34
N PHE A 205 9.59 -15.29 -8.75
CA PHE A 205 8.70 -14.38 -8.04
C PHE A 205 7.60 -13.81 -8.95
N ILE A 206 7.97 -13.34 -10.16
CA ILE A 206 7.01 -12.82 -11.16
C ILE A 206 5.98 -13.89 -11.52
N VAL A 207 6.42 -15.12 -11.86
CA VAL A 207 5.50 -16.21 -12.22
C VAL A 207 4.56 -16.53 -11.07
N THR A 208 5.07 -16.59 -9.84
CA THR A 208 4.28 -16.85 -8.64
C THR A 208 3.26 -15.74 -8.39
N MET A 209 3.65 -14.47 -8.53
CA MET A 209 2.76 -13.32 -8.36
C MET A 209 1.71 -13.22 -9.47
N LEU A 210 2.04 -13.57 -10.71
CA LEU A 210 1.07 -13.68 -11.81
C LEU A 210 0.03 -14.76 -11.52
N ALA A 211 0.47 -15.96 -11.12
CA ALA A 211 -0.44 -17.03 -10.74
C ALA A 211 -1.34 -16.63 -9.57
N LEU A 212 -0.78 -15.97 -8.55
CA LEU A 212 -1.52 -15.46 -7.39
C LEU A 212 -2.55 -14.39 -7.80
N ASN A 213 -2.19 -13.47 -8.69
CA ASN A 213 -3.12 -12.46 -9.19
C ASN A 213 -4.28 -13.10 -9.98
N ILE A 214 -3.99 -14.08 -10.84
CA ILE A 214 -5.02 -14.83 -11.58
C ILE A 214 -5.94 -15.57 -10.60
N PHE A 215 -5.37 -16.23 -9.60
CA PHE A 215 -6.13 -16.94 -8.56
C PHE A 215 -7.10 -16.01 -7.83
N ILE A 216 -6.61 -14.85 -7.37
CA ILE A 216 -7.41 -13.87 -6.63
C ILE A 216 -8.49 -13.26 -7.52
N THR A 217 -8.15 -12.89 -8.77
CA THR A 217 -9.06 -12.16 -9.66
C THR A 217 -10.12 -13.07 -10.28
N TYR A 218 -9.75 -14.29 -10.66
CA TYR A 218 -10.62 -15.17 -11.44
C TYR A 218 -11.07 -16.43 -10.70
N GLY A 219 -10.55 -16.72 -9.50
CA GLY A 219 -10.86 -17.94 -8.74
C GLY A 219 -12.36 -18.12 -8.49
N ALA A 220 -13.09 -17.04 -8.20
CA ALA A 220 -14.56 -17.11 -8.04
C ALA A 220 -15.27 -17.44 -9.37
N SER A 221 -14.83 -16.86 -10.49
CA SER A 221 -15.46 -17.09 -11.81
C SER A 221 -15.15 -18.47 -12.38
N PHE A 222 -13.96 -19.02 -12.08
CA PHE A 222 -13.61 -20.40 -12.46
C PHE A 222 -14.23 -21.44 -11.54
N GLY A 223 -14.66 -21.02 -10.35
CA GLY A 223 -15.07 -21.89 -9.24
C GLY A 223 -13.88 -22.32 -8.39
N TRP A 224 -13.96 -22.07 -7.08
CA TRP A 224 -12.84 -22.30 -6.14
C TRP A 224 -12.32 -23.75 -6.10
N LEU A 225 -13.18 -24.73 -6.38
CA LEU A 225 -12.84 -26.17 -6.42
C LEU A 225 -12.66 -26.72 -7.84
N SER A 226 -12.64 -25.88 -8.86
CA SER A 226 -12.39 -26.31 -10.23
C SER A 226 -10.95 -26.76 -10.43
N LEU A 227 -10.73 -27.67 -11.40
CA LEU A 227 -9.39 -28.14 -11.75
C LEU A 227 -8.46 -27.00 -12.17
N GLN A 228 -9.01 -25.95 -12.80
CA GLN A 228 -8.26 -24.75 -13.18
C GLN A 228 -7.74 -24.00 -11.96
N THR A 229 -8.63 -23.71 -10.99
CA THR A 229 -8.27 -22.98 -9.77
C THR A 229 -7.31 -23.78 -8.89
N LEU A 230 -7.52 -25.08 -8.74
CA LEU A 230 -6.62 -25.99 -8.02
C LEU A 230 -5.26 -26.11 -8.72
N GLY A 231 -5.24 -26.13 -10.05
CA GLY A 231 -3.99 -26.11 -10.82
C GLY A 231 -3.19 -24.82 -10.62
N ILE A 232 -3.86 -23.65 -10.63
CA ILE A 232 -3.22 -22.36 -10.34
C ILE A 232 -2.69 -22.34 -8.89
N LEU A 233 -3.45 -22.87 -7.93
CA LEU A 233 -3.00 -22.98 -6.54
C LEU A 233 -1.75 -23.87 -6.41
N ALA A 234 -1.71 -24.98 -7.14
CA ALA A 234 -0.53 -25.83 -7.17
C ALA A 234 0.70 -25.10 -7.75
N VAL A 235 0.53 -24.30 -8.81
CA VAL A 235 1.61 -23.43 -9.35
C VAL A 235 2.08 -22.41 -8.31
N ILE A 236 1.18 -21.78 -7.55
CA ILE A 236 1.53 -20.84 -6.48
C ILE A 236 2.34 -21.54 -5.40
N LEU A 237 1.88 -22.68 -4.90
CA LEU A 237 2.57 -23.42 -3.84
C LEU A 237 3.94 -23.92 -4.30
N ALA A 238 4.04 -24.47 -5.49
CA ALA A 238 5.30 -24.88 -6.09
C ALA A 238 6.25 -23.68 -6.29
N GLY A 239 5.73 -22.58 -6.82
CA GLY A 239 6.49 -21.34 -7.00
C GLY A 239 7.04 -20.80 -5.69
N LEU A 240 6.24 -20.75 -4.63
CA LEU A 240 6.68 -20.33 -3.29
C LEU A 240 7.75 -21.27 -2.72
N MET A 241 7.58 -22.58 -2.81
CA MET A 241 8.58 -23.55 -2.35
C MET A 241 9.90 -23.42 -3.11
N ILE A 242 9.85 -23.30 -4.44
CA ILE A 242 11.04 -23.12 -5.29
C ILE A 242 11.71 -21.78 -4.95
N PHE A 243 10.92 -20.71 -4.81
CA PHE A 243 11.41 -19.36 -4.45
C PHE A 243 12.17 -19.40 -3.12
N VAL A 244 11.57 -19.93 -2.06
CA VAL A 244 12.22 -20.02 -0.74
C VAL A 244 13.50 -20.85 -0.82
N LYS A 245 13.49 -22.02 -1.51
CA LYS A 245 14.66 -22.86 -1.67
C LYS A 245 15.79 -22.17 -2.42
N VAL A 246 15.45 -21.43 -3.48
CA VAL A 246 16.41 -20.68 -4.30
C VAL A 246 16.99 -19.51 -3.53
N GLU A 247 16.15 -18.73 -2.85
CA GLU A 247 16.57 -17.56 -2.06
C GLU A 247 17.40 -17.92 -0.82
N THR A 248 17.13 -19.05 -0.18
CA THR A 248 17.91 -19.51 0.99
C THR A 248 19.27 -20.11 0.63
N GLY A 249 19.47 -20.50 -0.63
CA GLY A 249 20.72 -21.13 -1.13
C GLY A 249 21.73 -20.15 -1.76
N LYS A 250 21.42 -18.85 -1.86
CA LYS A 250 22.23 -17.87 -2.59
C LYS A 250 22.81 -16.77 -1.69
N LYS A 251 23.90 -16.15 -2.15
CA LYS A 251 24.48 -14.94 -1.52
C LYS A 251 23.78 -13.64 -1.95
N VAL A 252 23.31 -13.60 -3.21
CA VAL A 252 22.57 -12.47 -3.75
C VAL A 252 21.11 -12.87 -3.89
N VAL A 253 20.24 -12.27 -3.10
CA VAL A 253 18.84 -12.64 -2.97
C VAL A 253 17.92 -11.48 -3.31
N LEU A 254 16.73 -11.79 -3.85
CA LEU A 254 15.67 -10.81 -4.09
C LEU A 254 15.01 -10.39 -2.78
N ILE A 255 14.67 -11.35 -1.93
CA ILE A 255 14.11 -11.15 -0.60
C ILE A 255 15.05 -11.75 0.44
N ASP A 256 15.62 -10.90 1.28
CA ASP A 256 16.42 -11.37 2.40
C ASP A 256 15.52 -11.78 3.56
N PHE A 257 15.31 -13.08 3.72
CA PHE A 257 14.52 -13.62 4.82
C PHE A 257 15.13 -13.37 6.21
N THR A 258 16.40 -12.96 6.29
CA THR A 258 17.00 -12.56 7.58
C THR A 258 16.37 -11.32 8.16
N LEU A 259 15.71 -10.47 7.35
CA LEU A 259 14.93 -9.33 7.79
C LEU A 259 13.85 -9.74 8.80
N PHE A 260 13.23 -10.91 8.61
CA PHE A 260 12.17 -11.41 9.49
C PHE A 260 12.68 -11.97 10.82
N LYS A 261 14.01 -12.17 10.98
CA LYS A 261 14.62 -12.49 12.28
C LYS A 261 14.56 -11.28 13.21
N ASN A 262 14.49 -10.07 12.68
CA ASN A 262 14.26 -8.85 13.45
C ASN A 262 12.76 -8.77 13.82
N LYS A 263 12.43 -9.10 15.08
CA LYS A 263 11.04 -9.14 15.57
C LYS A 263 10.26 -7.85 15.34
N PRO A 264 10.78 -6.64 15.62
CA PRO A 264 10.09 -5.39 15.30
C PRO A 264 9.73 -5.25 13.82
N TYR A 265 10.66 -5.57 12.92
CA TYR A 265 10.43 -5.54 11.47
C TYR A 265 9.37 -6.56 11.05
N ALA A 266 9.49 -7.80 11.54
CA ALA A 266 8.53 -8.87 11.24
C ALA A 266 7.13 -8.51 11.75
N GLY A 267 7.02 -7.98 12.97
CA GLY A 267 5.75 -7.55 13.55
C GLY A 267 5.11 -6.39 12.81
N ALA A 268 5.89 -5.38 12.42
CA ALA A 268 5.39 -4.26 11.61
C ALA A 268 4.93 -4.73 10.23
N THR A 269 5.68 -5.62 9.57
CA THR A 269 5.35 -6.13 8.23
C THR A 269 4.14 -7.07 8.26
N ALA A 270 4.07 -8.01 9.21
CA ALA A 270 2.94 -8.92 9.37
C ALA A 270 1.66 -8.18 9.77
N SER A 271 1.74 -7.26 10.74
CA SER A 271 0.57 -6.45 11.12
C SER A 271 0.09 -5.55 9.98
N ASN A 272 1.01 -5.03 9.16
CA ASN A 272 0.69 -4.23 7.99
C ASN A 272 -0.02 -5.06 6.90
N PHE A 273 0.42 -6.29 6.63
CA PHE A 273 -0.28 -7.23 5.76
C PHE A 273 -1.71 -7.47 6.24
N LEU A 274 -1.85 -7.85 7.51
CA LEU A 274 -3.13 -8.20 8.12
C LEU A 274 -4.07 -7.00 8.21
N LEU A 275 -3.58 -5.82 8.60
CA LEU A 275 -4.41 -4.62 8.70
C LEU A 275 -4.85 -4.10 7.33
N ASN A 276 -4.03 -4.23 6.29
CA ASN A 276 -4.47 -3.94 4.93
C ASN A 276 -5.51 -4.96 4.42
N GLY A 277 -5.49 -6.21 4.94
CA GLY A 277 -6.53 -7.22 4.67
C GLY A 277 -7.94 -6.73 5.00
N ILE A 278 -8.07 -5.82 5.96
CA ILE A 278 -9.36 -5.20 6.32
C ILE A 278 -9.99 -4.38 5.17
N ALA A 279 -9.23 -4.07 4.11
CA ALA A 279 -9.74 -3.36 2.93
C ALA A 279 -10.93 -4.08 2.25
N GLY A 280 -11.09 -5.39 2.46
CA GLY A 280 -12.28 -6.14 2.03
C GLY A 280 -13.58 -5.58 2.57
N THR A 281 -13.56 -4.92 3.74
CA THR A 281 -14.73 -4.24 4.32
C THR A 281 -15.30 -3.18 3.38
N LEU A 282 -14.43 -2.40 2.70
CA LEU A 282 -14.87 -1.37 1.75
C LEU A 282 -15.73 -1.98 0.63
N VAL A 283 -15.33 -3.16 0.14
CA VAL A 283 -16.06 -3.85 -0.92
C VAL A 283 -17.38 -4.42 -0.38
N VAL A 284 -17.34 -5.20 0.71
CA VAL A 284 -18.53 -5.85 1.26
C VAL A 284 -19.55 -4.84 1.75
N ALA A 285 -19.12 -3.84 2.55
CA ALA A 285 -20.03 -2.83 3.09
C ALA A 285 -20.67 -1.98 1.98
N ASN A 286 -19.89 -1.50 1.00
CA ASN A 286 -20.44 -0.72 -0.12
C ASN A 286 -21.38 -1.55 -1.01
N THR A 287 -21.05 -2.83 -1.25
CA THR A 287 -21.97 -3.72 -1.99
C THR A 287 -23.26 -3.94 -1.24
N TYR A 288 -23.18 -4.22 0.07
CA TYR A 288 -24.39 -4.50 0.88
C TYR A 288 -25.30 -3.27 1.00
N VAL A 289 -24.76 -2.06 1.25
CA VAL A 289 -25.63 -0.87 1.33
C VAL A 289 -26.31 -0.56 0.00
N GLN A 290 -25.66 -0.86 -1.14
CA GLN A 290 -26.24 -0.65 -2.46
C GLN A 290 -27.26 -1.75 -2.83
N VAL A 291 -26.87 -3.03 -2.72
CA VAL A 291 -27.70 -4.16 -3.18
C VAL A 291 -28.70 -4.58 -2.10
N GLY A 292 -28.31 -4.60 -0.83
CA GLY A 292 -29.16 -5.04 0.28
C GLY A 292 -30.06 -3.96 0.86
N ARG A 293 -29.63 -2.68 0.78
CA ARG A 293 -30.39 -1.54 1.36
C ARG A 293 -30.86 -0.53 0.32
N GLY A 294 -30.60 -0.76 -0.98
CA GLY A 294 -31.08 0.08 -2.07
C GLY A 294 -30.44 1.47 -2.17
N PHE A 295 -29.27 1.68 -1.55
CA PHE A 295 -28.55 2.97 -1.63
C PHE A 295 -28.01 3.19 -3.03
N THR A 296 -28.04 4.44 -3.48
CA THR A 296 -27.32 4.83 -4.69
C THR A 296 -25.80 4.79 -4.47
N SER A 297 -25.03 4.67 -5.56
CA SER A 297 -23.57 4.74 -5.49
C SER A 297 -23.08 6.04 -4.86
N PHE A 298 -23.78 7.16 -5.07
CA PHE A 298 -23.49 8.43 -4.43
C PHE A 298 -23.68 8.38 -2.91
N GLN A 299 -24.80 7.86 -2.44
CA GLN A 299 -25.08 7.71 -1.00
C GLN A 299 -24.06 6.79 -0.32
N SER A 300 -23.71 5.66 -0.96
CA SER A 300 -22.65 4.76 -0.48
C SER A 300 -21.29 5.46 -0.41
N GLY A 301 -20.95 6.27 -1.42
CA GLY A 301 -19.73 7.10 -1.43
C GLY A 301 -19.70 8.10 -0.29
N MET A 302 -20.83 8.76 0.01
CA MET A 302 -20.94 9.71 1.13
C MET A 302 -20.70 9.05 2.48
N LEU A 303 -21.14 7.79 2.69
CA LEU A 303 -20.83 7.06 3.92
C LEU A 303 -19.32 6.87 4.14
N SER A 304 -18.57 6.63 3.06
CA SER A 304 -17.13 6.43 3.14
C SER A 304 -16.29 7.71 3.27
N LEU A 305 -16.89 8.91 3.15
CA LEU A 305 -16.17 10.17 3.38
C LEU A 305 -15.62 10.30 4.81
N GLY A 306 -16.32 9.74 5.80
CA GLY A 306 -15.84 9.66 7.18
C GLY A 306 -14.47 9.00 7.31
N TYR A 307 -14.24 7.93 6.56
CA TYR A 307 -12.95 7.25 6.46
C TYR A 307 -11.85 8.18 5.94
N LEU A 308 -12.10 8.86 4.82
CA LEU A 308 -11.10 9.72 4.18
C LEU A 308 -10.66 10.87 5.09
N VAL A 309 -11.62 11.60 5.64
CA VAL A 309 -11.34 12.74 6.52
C VAL A 309 -10.58 12.29 7.77
N ALA A 310 -11.04 11.20 8.38
CA ALA A 310 -10.44 10.67 9.61
C ALA A 310 -9.00 10.18 9.38
N VAL A 311 -8.73 9.43 8.31
CA VAL A 311 -7.37 8.91 8.05
C VAL A 311 -6.38 10.05 7.82
N LEU A 312 -6.74 11.06 7.03
CA LEU A 312 -5.87 12.20 6.75
C LEU A 312 -5.56 13.02 8.02
N ALA A 313 -6.58 13.29 8.82
CA ALA A 313 -6.42 14.04 10.07
C ALA A 313 -5.55 13.30 11.09
N MET A 314 -5.70 11.96 11.17
CA MET A 314 -5.09 11.17 12.24
C MET A 314 -3.68 10.70 11.95
N ILE A 315 -3.17 10.73 10.71
CA ILE A 315 -1.78 10.35 10.40
C ILE A 315 -0.79 11.21 11.18
N ARG A 316 -1.01 12.53 11.24
CA ARG A 316 -0.14 13.46 12.00
C ARG A 316 -0.31 13.28 13.52
N VAL A 317 -1.51 12.95 13.96
CA VAL A 317 -1.76 12.62 15.38
C VAL A 317 -1.05 11.34 15.77
N GLY A 318 -1.11 10.29 14.93
CA GLY A 318 -0.39 9.03 15.12
C GLY A 318 1.12 9.23 15.25
N GLU A 319 1.71 10.11 14.43
CA GLU A 319 3.12 10.48 14.57
C GLU A 319 3.42 11.14 15.93
N LYS A 320 2.61 12.10 16.35
CA LYS A 320 2.81 12.77 17.66
C LYS A 320 2.70 11.79 18.83
N ILE A 321 1.77 10.83 18.74
CA ILE A 321 1.65 9.75 19.73
C ILE A 321 2.90 8.87 19.71
N LEU A 322 3.36 8.45 18.53
CA LEU A 322 4.60 7.69 18.35
C LEU A 322 5.79 8.37 19.05
N GLN A 323 5.95 9.69 18.84
CA GLN A 323 7.04 10.46 19.44
C GLN A 323 7.00 10.54 20.98
N ARG A 324 5.81 10.37 21.57
CA ARG A 324 5.63 10.45 23.04
C ARG A 324 5.75 9.10 23.72
N VAL A 325 5.12 8.05 23.15
CA VAL A 325 4.96 6.77 23.85
C VAL A 325 5.61 5.59 23.15
N GLY A 326 6.27 5.81 22.00
CA GLY A 326 6.84 4.75 21.16
C GLY A 326 5.80 4.17 20.19
N ALA A 327 6.24 3.20 19.37
CA ALA A 327 5.44 2.72 18.23
C ALA A 327 4.36 1.70 18.62
N LYS A 328 4.62 0.81 19.55
CA LYS A 328 3.73 -0.31 19.89
C LYS A 328 2.34 0.14 20.30
N LYS A 329 2.23 1.11 21.22
CA LYS A 329 0.94 1.59 21.73
C LYS A 329 0.05 2.17 20.63
N PRO A 330 0.48 3.15 19.80
CA PRO A 330 -0.36 3.67 18.73
C PRO A 330 -0.68 2.63 17.65
N MET A 331 0.20 1.65 17.39
CA MET A 331 -0.13 0.55 16.48
C MET A 331 -1.27 -0.31 17.04
N ILE A 332 -1.25 -0.66 18.33
CA ILE A 332 -2.34 -1.41 18.97
C ILE A 332 -3.63 -0.58 18.98
N TRP A 333 -3.59 0.68 19.42
CA TRP A 333 -4.78 1.55 19.45
C TRP A 333 -5.36 1.74 18.06
N GLY A 334 -4.51 2.01 17.06
CA GLY A 334 -4.95 2.15 15.67
C GLY A 334 -5.62 0.88 15.16
N ALA A 335 -5.02 -0.29 15.36
CA ALA A 335 -5.58 -1.57 14.94
C ALA A 335 -6.90 -1.90 15.67
N LEU A 336 -6.99 -1.64 16.99
CA LEU A 336 -8.20 -1.83 17.79
C LEU A 336 -9.34 -0.93 17.28
N ILE A 337 -9.09 0.36 17.11
CA ILE A 337 -10.10 1.34 16.65
C ILE A 337 -10.59 0.95 15.25
N THR A 338 -9.66 0.61 14.34
CA THR A 338 -9.99 0.15 12.98
C THR A 338 -10.88 -1.09 13.03
N THR A 339 -10.48 -2.10 13.80
CA THR A 339 -11.21 -3.37 13.91
C THR A 339 -12.60 -3.18 14.54
N SER A 340 -12.71 -2.30 15.54
CA SER A 340 -14.01 -1.94 16.14
C SER A 340 -14.92 -1.25 15.15
N GLY A 341 -14.40 -0.31 14.35
CA GLY A 341 -15.16 0.33 13.29
C GLY A 341 -15.68 -0.65 12.25
N VAL A 342 -14.83 -1.62 11.85
CA VAL A 342 -15.22 -2.70 10.95
C VAL A 342 -16.30 -3.61 11.58
N ALA A 343 -16.13 -4.00 12.85
CA ALA A 343 -17.11 -4.83 13.55
C ALA A 343 -18.48 -4.14 13.63
N MET A 344 -18.53 -2.83 13.85
CA MET A 344 -19.79 -2.07 13.82
C MET A 344 -20.51 -2.16 12.46
N MET A 345 -19.79 -2.13 11.36
CA MET A 345 -20.40 -2.27 10.02
C MET A 345 -21.01 -3.65 9.78
N GLY A 346 -20.62 -4.66 10.57
CA GLY A 346 -21.19 -6.01 10.57
C GLY A 346 -22.53 -6.15 11.29
N LEU A 347 -23.05 -5.09 11.93
CA LEU A 347 -24.36 -5.06 12.61
C LEU A 347 -25.51 -4.88 11.61
N THR A 348 -25.53 -5.69 10.59
CA THR A 348 -26.44 -5.59 9.42
C THR A 348 -27.91 -5.85 9.75
N PHE A 349 -28.21 -6.43 10.92
CA PHE A 349 -29.57 -6.66 11.42
C PHE A 349 -30.28 -5.41 11.94
N LEU A 350 -29.58 -4.26 12.04
CA LEU A 350 -30.15 -3.01 12.51
C LEU A 350 -31.10 -2.38 11.47
N PRO A 351 -32.15 -1.65 11.90
CA PRO A 351 -33.02 -0.87 11.01
C PRO A 351 -32.24 0.14 10.18
N ASP A 352 -32.74 0.48 8.98
CA ASP A 352 -32.02 1.27 7.96
C ASP A 352 -31.39 2.55 8.47
N ILE A 353 -32.14 3.37 9.21
CA ILE A 353 -31.66 4.66 9.76
C ILE A 353 -30.51 4.42 10.75
N THR A 354 -30.69 3.47 11.68
CA THR A 354 -29.70 3.12 12.68
C THR A 354 -28.44 2.52 12.03
N TYR A 355 -28.64 1.62 11.07
CA TYR A 355 -27.54 0.99 10.34
C TYR A 355 -26.73 2.02 9.55
N THR A 356 -27.39 2.98 8.88
CA THR A 356 -26.73 4.07 8.17
C THR A 356 -25.82 4.88 9.08
N ALA A 357 -26.32 5.25 10.26
CA ALA A 357 -25.51 5.98 11.26
C ALA A 357 -24.34 5.14 11.77
N VAL A 358 -24.57 3.85 12.04
CA VAL A 358 -23.54 2.90 12.50
C VAL A 358 -22.46 2.70 11.45
N VAL A 359 -22.81 2.55 10.17
CA VAL A 359 -21.86 2.40 9.06
C VAL A 359 -21.01 3.67 8.89
N PHE A 360 -21.63 4.85 8.95
CA PHE A 360 -20.91 6.11 8.87
C PHE A 360 -19.88 6.26 10.00
N VAL A 361 -20.26 5.97 11.24
CA VAL A 361 -19.35 5.97 12.39
C VAL A 361 -18.29 4.88 12.23
N GLY A 362 -18.67 3.70 11.75
CA GLY A 362 -17.76 2.60 11.45
C GLY A 362 -16.66 3.00 10.46
N PHE A 363 -17.03 3.66 9.35
CA PHE A 363 -16.07 4.21 8.40
C PHE A 363 -15.17 5.29 9.01
N ALA A 364 -15.71 6.17 9.85
CA ALA A 364 -14.92 7.18 10.53
C ALA A 364 -13.90 6.55 11.49
N LEU A 365 -14.30 5.55 12.30
CA LEU A 365 -13.39 4.80 13.16
C LEU A 365 -12.35 3.99 12.37
N PHE A 366 -12.76 3.39 11.25
CA PHE A 366 -11.87 2.69 10.34
C PHE A 366 -10.72 3.61 9.87
N GLY A 367 -11.06 4.83 9.42
CA GLY A 367 -10.06 5.82 8.99
C GLY A 367 -9.22 6.37 10.15
N LEU A 368 -9.84 6.65 11.29
CA LEU A 368 -9.18 7.14 12.49
C LEU A 368 -8.09 6.17 12.96
N GLY A 369 -8.44 4.89 13.09
CA GLY A 369 -7.50 3.86 13.52
C GLY A 369 -6.35 3.67 12.53
N LEU A 370 -6.63 3.60 11.22
CA LEU A 370 -5.59 3.50 10.20
C LEU A 370 -4.65 4.71 10.21
N GLY A 371 -5.17 5.92 10.39
CA GLY A 371 -4.35 7.12 10.50
C GLY A 371 -3.38 7.07 11.67
N ILE A 372 -3.85 6.62 12.84
CA ILE A 372 -3.00 6.45 14.03
C ILE A 372 -1.93 5.36 13.80
N TYR A 373 -2.28 4.28 13.10
CA TYR A 373 -1.40 3.13 12.84
C TYR A 373 -0.31 3.41 11.79
N ALA A 374 -0.60 4.18 10.75
CA ALA A 374 0.19 4.28 9.53
C ALA A 374 1.66 4.66 9.76
N THR A 375 1.92 5.79 10.43
CA THR A 375 3.29 6.28 10.68
C THR A 375 4.06 5.38 11.67
N PRO A 376 3.50 4.97 12.82
CA PRO A 376 4.19 4.05 13.74
C PRO A 376 4.61 2.72 13.10
N SER A 377 3.76 2.13 12.27
CA SER A 377 4.08 0.88 11.58
C SER A 377 5.20 1.07 10.55
N THR A 378 5.11 2.11 9.72
CA THR A 378 6.13 2.42 8.71
C THR A 378 7.47 2.75 9.38
N ASP A 379 7.49 3.57 10.43
CA ASP A 379 8.71 3.91 11.16
C ASP A 379 9.32 2.66 11.83
N THR A 380 8.51 1.77 12.40
CA THR A 380 9.00 0.52 13.00
C THR A 380 9.68 -0.38 11.97
N SER A 381 9.09 -0.54 10.79
CA SER A 381 9.69 -1.31 9.69
C SER A 381 11.01 -0.68 9.24
N VAL A 382 11.01 0.61 8.93
CA VAL A 382 12.17 1.32 8.38
C VAL A 382 13.30 1.45 9.39
N SER A 383 13.00 1.75 10.66
CA SER A 383 14.02 1.92 11.72
C SER A 383 14.79 0.65 11.99
N ASN A 384 14.11 -0.49 11.91
CA ASN A 384 14.68 -1.80 12.22
C ASN A 384 15.26 -2.53 11.00
N ALA A 385 15.15 -1.95 9.81
CA ALA A 385 15.83 -2.47 8.63
C ALA A 385 17.34 -2.15 8.69
N PRO A 386 18.22 -3.08 8.25
CA PRO A 386 19.64 -2.79 8.09
C PRO A 386 19.88 -1.58 7.16
N SER A 387 20.89 -0.76 7.45
CA SER A 387 21.17 0.47 6.70
C SER A 387 21.50 0.23 5.22
N ASP A 388 22.07 -0.93 4.92
CA ASP A 388 22.43 -1.40 3.59
C ASP A 388 21.28 -2.00 2.78
N LYS A 389 20.13 -2.35 3.45
CA LYS A 389 18.98 -3.06 2.83
C LYS A 389 17.65 -2.32 3.02
N VAL A 390 17.69 -1.02 3.20
CA VAL A 390 16.48 -0.23 3.53
C VAL A 390 15.46 -0.23 2.40
N GLY A 391 15.92 -0.10 1.15
CA GLY A 391 15.06 -0.13 -0.03
C GLY A 391 14.41 -1.49 -0.20
N GLN A 392 15.18 -2.59 -0.05
CA GLN A 392 14.64 -3.95 -0.08
C GLN A 392 13.61 -4.18 1.02
N ALA A 393 13.93 -3.79 2.26
CA ALA A 393 13.01 -3.91 3.40
C ALA A 393 11.73 -3.08 3.21
N ALA A 394 11.84 -1.85 2.70
CA ALA A 394 10.69 -1.01 2.37
C ALA A 394 9.86 -1.63 1.23
N GLY A 395 10.51 -2.23 0.24
CA GLY A 395 9.83 -2.97 -0.83
C GLY A 395 9.01 -4.14 -0.30
N VAL A 396 9.58 -4.97 0.57
CA VAL A 396 8.88 -6.10 1.22
C VAL A 396 7.72 -5.60 2.09
N TYR A 397 7.91 -4.54 2.86
CA TYR A 397 6.86 -3.93 3.68
C TYR A 397 5.68 -3.42 2.82
N LYS A 398 5.97 -2.77 1.70
CA LYS A 398 4.93 -2.28 0.77
C LYS A 398 4.26 -3.40 -0.03
N MET A 399 5.01 -4.43 -0.41
CA MET A 399 4.45 -5.64 -0.99
C MET A 399 3.46 -6.31 -0.03
N ALA A 400 3.82 -6.42 1.25
CA ALA A 400 2.93 -6.95 2.28
C ALA A 400 1.61 -6.16 2.37
N SER A 401 1.66 -4.80 2.31
CA SER A 401 0.44 -3.98 2.23
C SER A 401 -0.44 -4.35 1.04
N SER A 402 0.14 -4.44 -0.15
CA SER A 402 -0.60 -4.70 -1.39
C SER A 402 -1.22 -6.09 -1.41
N LEU A 403 -0.44 -7.10 -0.99
CA LEU A 403 -0.93 -8.48 -0.89
C LEU A 403 -2.01 -8.62 0.17
N GLY A 404 -1.83 -8.01 1.35
CA GLY A 404 -2.82 -8.00 2.42
C GLY A 404 -4.17 -7.48 1.92
N GLY A 405 -4.17 -6.32 1.26
CA GLY A 405 -5.36 -5.74 0.65
C GLY A 405 -6.02 -6.66 -0.38
N ALA A 406 -5.22 -7.24 -1.29
CA ALA A 406 -5.74 -8.15 -2.32
C ALA A 406 -6.37 -9.41 -1.72
N PHE A 407 -5.71 -10.04 -0.74
CA PHE A 407 -6.25 -11.22 -0.04
C PHE A 407 -7.51 -10.89 0.74
N GLY A 408 -7.51 -9.79 1.48
CA GLY A 408 -8.67 -9.37 2.25
C GLY A 408 -9.90 -9.13 1.39
N VAL A 409 -9.74 -8.41 0.27
CA VAL A 409 -10.81 -8.20 -0.70
C VAL A 409 -11.30 -9.52 -1.28
N ALA A 410 -10.39 -10.39 -1.75
CA ALA A 410 -10.76 -11.65 -2.38
C ALA A 410 -11.52 -12.59 -1.43
N ILE A 411 -10.99 -12.79 -0.20
CA ILE A 411 -11.60 -13.69 0.77
C ILE A 411 -12.95 -13.14 1.24
N SER A 412 -13.03 -11.85 1.56
CA SER A 412 -14.27 -11.22 2.02
C SER A 412 -15.37 -11.24 0.96
N ALA A 413 -15.00 -10.93 -0.30
CA ALA A 413 -15.94 -10.97 -1.43
C ALA A 413 -16.40 -12.40 -1.74
N ALA A 414 -15.50 -13.40 -1.63
CA ALA A 414 -15.85 -14.80 -1.84
C ALA A 414 -16.81 -15.31 -0.76
N VAL A 415 -16.55 -14.99 0.51
CA VAL A 415 -17.43 -15.36 1.64
C VAL A 415 -18.79 -14.67 1.49
N TYR A 416 -18.80 -13.37 1.20
CA TYR A 416 -20.02 -12.62 0.93
C TYR A 416 -20.83 -13.24 -0.23
N GLY A 417 -20.20 -13.48 -1.38
CA GLY A 417 -20.84 -14.01 -2.56
C GLY A 417 -21.42 -15.41 -2.35
N SER A 418 -20.68 -16.29 -1.68
CA SER A 418 -21.14 -17.65 -1.36
C SER A 418 -22.33 -17.64 -0.40
N ALA A 419 -22.31 -16.78 0.63
CA ALA A 419 -23.41 -16.65 1.57
C ALA A 419 -24.62 -15.94 0.95
N ALA A 420 -24.43 -14.96 0.06
CA ALA A 420 -25.50 -14.25 -0.64
C ALA A 420 -26.31 -15.16 -1.56
N ALA A 421 -25.73 -16.26 -2.04
CA ALA A 421 -26.44 -17.27 -2.82
C ALA A 421 -27.61 -17.94 -2.05
N SER A 422 -27.63 -17.88 -0.71
CA SER A 422 -28.73 -18.33 0.13
C SER A 422 -29.93 -17.36 0.15
N GLY A 423 -29.82 -16.18 -0.47
CA GLY A 423 -30.86 -15.15 -0.49
C GLY A 423 -30.84 -14.20 0.73
N ASN A 424 -30.05 -14.48 1.76
CA ASN A 424 -29.93 -13.62 2.94
C ASN A 424 -28.71 -12.70 2.84
N LEU A 425 -28.90 -11.49 2.29
CA LEU A 425 -27.84 -10.51 2.08
C LEU A 425 -27.31 -9.92 3.40
N GLU A 426 -28.13 -9.82 4.44
CA GLU A 426 -27.71 -9.35 5.78
C GLU A 426 -26.70 -10.31 6.38
N PHE A 427 -27.04 -11.60 6.41
CA PHE A 427 -26.14 -12.64 6.91
C PHE A 427 -24.86 -12.72 6.09
N ALA A 428 -24.96 -12.63 4.76
CA ALA A 428 -23.82 -12.63 3.86
C ALA A 428 -22.85 -11.46 4.15
N ALA A 429 -23.40 -10.25 4.34
CA ALA A 429 -22.59 -9.07 4.66
C ALA A 429 -21.93 -9.19 6.03
N THR A 430 -22.66 -9.67 7.04
CA THR A 430 -22.07 -9.95 8.36
C THR A 430 -20.89 -10.91 8.25
N LEU A 431 -21.04 -12.05 7.55
CA LEU A 431 -19.94 -13.01 7.38
C LEU A 431 -18.75 -12.42 6.63
N GLY A 432 -18.98 -11.71 5.53
CA GLY A 432 -17.90 -11.05 4.77
C GLY A 432 -17.16 -10.01 5.61
N ILE A 433 -17.86 -9.28 6.49
CA ILE A 433 -17.24 -8.31 7.41
C ILE A 433 -16.49 -9.01 8.55
N LEU A 434 -17.01 -10.12 9.08
CA LEU A 434 -16.33 -10.89 10.13
C LEU A 434 -14.96 -11.43 9.69
N VAL A 435 -14.79 -11.76 8.42
CA VAL A 435 -13.46 -12.09 7.86
C VAL A 435 -12.47 -10.94 8.12
N ASN A 436 -12.90 -9.71 7.88
CA ASN A 436 -12.04 -8.53 8.08
C ASN A 436 -11.78 -8.24 9.56
N VAL A 437 -12.75 -8.50 10.43
CA VAL A 437 -12.56 -8.44 11.90
C VAL A 437 -11.48 -9.45 12.32
N ALA A 438 -11.49 -10.66 11.75
CA ALA A 438 -10.45 -11.67 12.04
C ALA A 438 -9.05 -11.16 11.60
N PHE A 439 -8.92 -10.56 10.41
CA PHE A 439 -7.67 -9.91 9.99
C PHE A 439 -7.21 -8.84 10.99
N GLY A 440 -8.13 -8.02 11.49
CA GLY A 440 -7.83 -6.99 12.50
C GLY A 440 -7.33 -7.58 13.81
N ILE A 441 -8.00 -8.59 14.33
CA ILE A 441 -7.60 -9.29 15.55
C ILE A 441 -6.20 -9.92 15.39
N LEU A 442 -5.95 -10.61 14.27
CA LEU A 442 -4.64 -11.19 13.97
C LEU A 442 -3.54 -10.11 13.87
N SER A 443 -3.87 -8.93 13.30
CA SER A 443 -2.95 -7.79 13.27
C SER A 443 -2.58 -7.34 14.69
N ILE A 444 -3.56 -7.20 15.58
CA ILE A 444 -3.34 -6.83 16.99
C ILE A 444 -2.45 -7.86 17.70
N ILE A 445 -2.73 -9.15 17.51
CA ILE A 445 -1.92 -10.25 18.08
C ILE A 445 -0.48 -10.15 17.56
N SER A 446 -0.28 -9.92 16.27
CA SER A 446 1.06 -9.74 15.67
C SER A 446 1.82 -8.58 16.31
N ILE A 447 1.16 -7.44 16.55
CA ILE A 447 1.79 -6.28 17.19
C ILE A 447 2.18 -6.59 18.64
N ILE A 448 1.26 -7.18 19.40
CA ILE A 448 1.49 -7.50 20.83
C ILE A 448 2.68 -8.45 20.99
N THR A 449 2.76 -9.47 20.15
CA THR A 449 3.76 -10.57 20.28
C THR A 449 5.13 -10.20 19.69
N LEU A 450 5.18 -9.46 18.59
CA LEU A 450 6.41 -9.24 17.84
C LEU A 450 7.00 -7.83 17.99
N VAL A 451 6.18 -6.79 18.26
CA VAL A 451 6.67 -5.43 18.41
C VAL A 451 7.01 -5.16 19.88
N PRO A 452 8.28 -4.87 20.22
CA PRO A 452 8.68 -4.59 21.62
C PRO A 452 8.25 -3.18 22.05
N ASP A 453 8.14 -2.96 23.37
CA ASP A 453 7.74 -1.66 23.93
C ASP A 453 8.78 -0.53 23.70
N SER A 454 10.02 -0.90 23.37
CA SER A 454 11.09 0.03 23.03
C SER A 454 11.04 0.51 21.58
N ALA A 455 10.22 -0.10 20.72
CA ALA A 455 10.13 0.28 19.31
C ALA A 455 9.69 1.74 19.16
N GLY A 456 10.39 2.49 18.30
CA GLY A 456 10.07 3.89 18.00
C GLY A 456 10.44 4.90 19.10
N LYS A 457 10.93 4.45 20.26
CA LYS A 457 11.53 5.35 21.27
C LYS A 457 12.89 5.77 20.75
N ALA A 458 13.17 7.08 20.77
CA ALA A 458 14.52 7.56 20.50
C ALA A 458 15.47 6.82 21.45
N ARG A 459 16.49 6.15 20.93
CA ARG A 459 17.61 5.70 21.77
C ARG A 459 18.14 6.94 22.45
N ILE A 460 17.82 7.13 23.73
CA ILE A 460 18.44 8.11 24.59
C ILE A 460 19.90 7.70 24.56
N SER A 461 20.72 8.56 24.01
CA SER A 461 22.10 8.40 23.66
C SER A 461 22.89 7.67 24.76
N GLU A 462 23.54 6.56 24.40
CA GLU A 462 24.72 6.03 25.08
C GLU A 462 25.93 7.01 25.09
N LYS A 463 25.71 8.28 24.68
CA LYS A 463 26.72 9.35 24.74
C LYS A 463 26.75 10.13 26.04
N ALA A 464 25.93 9.77 27.03
CA ALA A 464 25.96 10.39 28.35
C ALA A 464 26.75 9.55 29.40
N GLY A 465 27.43 8.49 28.98
CA GLY A 465 28.12 7.54 29.86
C GLY A 465 29.65 7.55 29.82
N VAL A 466 30.29 8.59 29.24
CA VAL A 466 31.75 8.76 29.29
C VAL A 466 32.07 10.21 29.64
N ALA A 467 31.89 10.57 30.89
CA ALA A 467 32.57 11.70 31.54
C ALA A 467 32.15 11.73 33.04
N VAL A 468 32.60 10.79 33.84
CA VAL A 468 32.97 10.99 35.27
C VAL A 468 33.70 9.72 35.70
N SER A 469 35.02 9.74 35.52
CA SER A 469 35.99 9.09 36.38
C SER A 469 37.30 9.80 36.14
N ASP A 470 37.49 10.84 36.96
CA ASP A 470 38.72 11.09 37.74
C ASP A 470 38.44 12.19 38.74
#